data_5453e6283235024c9ee411c8eeedf226
#
_entry.id   5453e6283235024c9ee411c8eeedf226
#
_cell.length_a   1.000
_cell.length_b   1.000
_cell.length_c   1.000
_cell.angle_alpha   90.00
_cell.angle_beta   90.00
_cell.angle_gamma   90.00
#
_symmetry.space_group_name_H-M   'P 1'
#
loop_
_entity.id
_entity.type
_entity.pdbx_description
1 polymer ?
#
loop_
_entity_poly.entity_id
_entity_poly.type
_entity_poly.pdbx_seq_one_letter_code
_entity_poly.pdbx_strand_id
1 'polypeptide(L)'
;LELSGKPLLANFDLGDDLTQWLAIQRGQIENRLRISTQRLLSALRASGLDERHEALEQAWHGWSGISRLRQRRGLAILPFKQIDEVGGDLFLADAAVEELSSRLGGLNGLALAGQTSVEAVAGSSLTLPEMAEKLGVTHFIEGAVHRSTGSVNLSIRLIEGASGKQIWFDQIVESETYFFDQRKLIGENAIAGLSHAMGLERNSRPVRTMTRSREAYALYLQGRTLTQRVTLEGGLLKAVELLEQALEIDSEFAECWTALGEAFIHVAVYTPCLERVALSEKAASCARRALDLDPNQGYAYAILSIHEWTCFNPAGALEYALEAYRLEPHNADVTLRLGSSLLYLGRTREALPYIEAAIEQDPVYGRNYVMLCVAHLNVGDLEAAMRAGQRMADLGIPGFYLGVAQAAAGNHETAVKTYFETRRYVGTLIMSPPGAAEISDEARDFYLKTAAEGICSGNEEARQTYCKLIDMLHQTLLDPYDQTVAWPAVWMGHSDLVMKVYREQIHPANMPGLMSLWTDIDPIGRTLQHPDFMAFAEDIGMVEAWEKYGWPDLIPSDPR
;
A
#
# COMPACT_ATOMS: atom_id res chain seq x y z
N LEU A 1 -19.07 -12.36 -26.08
CA LEU A 1 -19.26 -12.64 -24.64
C LEU A 1 -19.40 -14.14 -24.33
N GLU A 2 -19.98 -14.95 -25.21
CA GLU A 2 -20.08 -16.41 -25.01
C GLU A 2 -18.74 -17.17 -25.03
N LEU A 3 -17.68 -16.58 -25.62
CA LEU A 3 -16.32 -17.16 -25.68
C LEU A 3 -15.46 -16.82 -24.46
N SER A 4 -15.91 -15.93 -23.57
CA SER A 4 -15.10 -15.36 -22.49
C SER A 4 -15.12 -16.15 -21.18
N GLY A 5 -15.94 -17.18 -21.06
CA GLY A 5 -16.08 -17.96 -19.82
C GLY A 5 -14.97 -18.98 -19.53
N LYS A 6 -14.02 -19.18 -20.46
CA LYS A 6 -12.90 -20.10 -20.27
C LYS A 6 -11.58 -19.33 -20.27
N PRO A 7 -10.73 -19.51 -19.25
CA PRO A 7 -9.41 -18.89 -19.26
C PRO A 7 -8.60 -19.41 -20.45
N LEU A 8 -8.00 -18.49 -21.20
CA LEU A 8 -7.17 -18.78 -22.36
C LEU A 8 -6.04 -19.73 -21.94
N LEU A 9 -5.99 -20.94 -22.51
CA LEU A 9 -4.96 -21.94 -22.26
C LEU A 9 -4.80 -22.41 -20.79
N ALA A 10 -5.87 -22.41 -19.99
CA ALA A 10 -5.81 -22.76 -18.56
C ALA A 10 -5.37 -24.21 -18.26
N ASN A 11 -5.41 -25.10 -19.24
CA ASN A 11 -5.15 -26.55 -19.07
C ASN A 11 -3.82 -26.99 -19.71
N PHE A 12 -2.94 -26.05 -20.07
CA PHE A 12 -1.64 -26.38 -20.66
C PHE A 12 -0.52 -26.05 -19.68
N ASP A 13 0.36 -26.98 -19.43
CA ASP A 13 1.65 -26.73 -18.77
C ASP A 13 2.60 -26.12 -19.82
N LEU A 14 2.78 -24.81 -19.74
CA LEU A 14 3.46 -24.02 -20.77
C LEU A 14 4.88 -23.58 -20.38
N GLY A 15 5.36 -24.02 -19.20
CA GLY A 15 6.61 -23.51 -18.62
C GLY A 15 6.47 -22.08 -18.07
N ASP A 16 7.40 -21.69 -17.22
CA ASP A 16 7.29 -20.45 -16.43
C ASP A 16 7.25 -19.17 -17.29
N ASP A 17 8.11 -19.04 -18.31
CA ASP A 17 8.19 -17.85 -19.16
C ASP A 17 6.91 -17.60 -19.99
N LEU A 18 6.33 -18.66 -20.53
CA LEU A 18 5.11 -18.55 -21.33
C LEU A 18 3.87 -18.36 -20.45
N THR A 19 3.88 -18.91 -19.26
CA THR A 19 2.84 -18.68 -18.24
C THR A 19 2.83 -17.22 -17.77
N GLN A 20 3.99 -16.63 -17.58
CA GLN A 20 4.15 -15.22 -17.23
C GLN A 20 3.70 -14.31 -18.36
N TRP A 21 4.14 -14.57 -19.59
CA TRP A 21 3.70 -13.82 -20.77
C TRP A 21 2.18 -13.88 -20.96
N LEU A 22 1.56 -15.04 -20.78
CA LEU A 22 0.10 -15.20 -20.84
C LEU A 22 -0.62 -14.45 -19.72
N ALA A 23 -0.07 -14.40 -18.51
CA ALA A 23 -0.66 -13.62 -17.42
C ALA A 23 -0.68 -12.12 -17.76
N ILE A 24 0.42 -11.60 -18.32
CA ILE A 24 0.51 -10.21 -18.79
C ILE A 24 -0.50 -9.95 -19.91
N GLN A 25 -0.57 -10.83 -20.93
CA GLN A 25 -1.51 -10.67 -22.05
C GLN A 25 -2.98 -10.77 -21.59
N ARG A 26 -3.30 -11.65 -20.63
CA ARG A 26 -4.62 -11.73 -20.03
C ARG A 26 -4.99 -10.43 -19.32
N GLY A 27 -4.10 -9.90 -18.49
CA GLY A 27 -4.30 -8.61 -17.80
C GLY A 27 -4.54 -7.45 -18.77
N GLN A 28 -3.77 -7.39 -19.87
CA GLN A 28 -3.97 -6.37 -20.90
C GLN A 28 -5.32 -6.50 -21.63
N ILE A 29 -5.73 -7.72 -21.96
CA ILE A 29 -7.02 -7.99 -22.63
C ILE A 29 -8.18 -7.67 -21.67
N GLU A 30 -8.10 -8.10 -20.43
CA GLU A 30 -9.11 -7.81 -19.38
C GLU A 30 -9.24 -6.32 -19.14
N ASN A 31 -8.12 -5.58 -19.09
CA ASN A 31 -8.12 -4.13 -18.92
C ASN A 31 -8.74 -3.41 -20.14
N ARG A 32 -8.40 -3.82 -21.35
CA ARG A 32 -9.01 -3.26 -22.59
C ARG A 32 -10.52 -3.51 -22.61
N LEU A 33 -10.97 -4.70 -22.24
CA LEU A 33 -12.40 -5.03 -22.15
C LEU A 33 -13.09 -4.19 -21.08
N ARG A 34 -12.48 -4.00 -19.92
CA ARG A 34 -13.00 -3.14 -18.85
C ARG A 34 -13.19 -1.70 -19.31
N ILE A 35 -12.17 -1.10 -19.92
CA ILE A 35 -12.23 0.27 -20.43
C ILE A 35 -13.35 0.41 -21.49
N SER A 36 -13.42 -0.56 -22.41
CA SER A 36 -14.43 -0.54 -23.47
C SER A 36 -15.85 -0.70 -22.91
N THR A 37 -16.03 -1.56 -21.90
CA THR A 37 -17.32 -1.78 -21.25
C THR A 37 -17.74 -0.54 -20.44
N GLN A 38 -16.84 0.09 -19.69
CA GLN A 38 -17.12 1.32 -18.97
C GLN A 38 -17.53 2.46 -19.91
N ARG A 39 -16.83 2.63 -21.05
CA ARG A 39 -17.21 3.62 -22.07
C ARG A 39 -18.61 3.35 -22.63
N LEU A 40 -18.91 2.08 -22.90
CA LEU A 40 -20.22 1.70 -23.43
C LEU A 40 -21.33 1.90 -22.38
N LEU A 41 -21.08 1.56 -21.11
CA LEU A 41 -21.99 1.84 -20.00
C LEU A 41 -22.29 3.34 -19.87
N SER A 42 -21.26 4.18 -19.90
CA SER A 42 -21.41 5.64 -19.87
C SER A 42 -22.21 6.16 -21.07
N ALA A 43 -21.95 5.65 -22.26
CA ALA A 43 -22.66 6.03 -23.48
C ALA A 43 -24.14 5.59 -23.46
N LEU A 44 -24.42 4.38 -22.96
CA LEU A 44 -25.80 3.87 -22.83
C LEU A 44 -26.59 4.71 -21.83
N ARG A 45 -25.99 5.08 -20.70
CA ARG A 45 -26.61 5.95 -19.70
C ARG A 45 -26.88 7.35 -20.24
N ALA A 46 -25.90 7.94 -20.93
CA ALA A 46 -26.05 9.26 -21.56
C ALA A 46 -27.12 9.28 -22.67
N SER A 47 -27.40 8.12 -23.27
CA SER A 47 -28.42 7.95 -24.34
C SER A 47 -29.79 7.54 -23.80
N GLY A 48 -30.00 7.45 -22.48
CA GLY A 48 -31.27 7.03 -21.87
C GLY A 48 -31.68 5.59 -22.18
N LEU A 49 -30.72 4.72 -22.47
CA LEU A 49 -30.95 3.31 -22.79
C LEU A 49 -30.75 2.43 -21.53
N ASP A 50 -31.54 2.71 -20.48
CA ASP A 50 -31.35 2.16 -19.14
C ASP A 50 -31.45 0.61 -19.10
N GLU A 51 -32.38 -0.01 -19.80
CA GLU A 51 -32.49 -1.49 -19.88
C GLU A 51 -31.21 -2.14 -20.45
N ARG A 52 -30.60 -1.50 -21.46
CA ARG A 52 -29.34 -1.99 -22.06
C ARG A 52 -28.15 -1.74 -21.15
N HIS A 53 -28.18 -0.63 -20.42
CA HIS A 53 -27.19 -0.32 -19.39
C HIS A 53 -27.20 -1.38 -18.31
N GLU A 54 -28.35 -1.67 -17.69
CA GLU A 54 -28.52 -2.70 -16.66
C GLU A 54 -28.10 -4.09 -17.15
N ALA A 55 -28.53 -4.48 -18.35
CA ALA A 55 -28.16 -5.77 -18.94
C ALA A 55 -26.65 -5.90 -19.18
N LEU A 56 -26.00 -4.83 -19.65
CA LEU A 56 -24.54 -4.83 -19.83
C LEU A 56 -23.81 -4.81 -18.49
N GLU A 57 -24.31 -4.09 -17.51
CA GLU A 57 -23.73 -4.02 -16.16
C GLU A 57 -23.82 -5.39 -15.47
N GLN A 58 -24.96 -6.07 -15.55
CA GLN A 58 -25.12 -7.43 -15.04
C GLN A 58 -24.20 -8.43 -15.76
N ALA A 59 -24.12 -8.37 -17.08
CA ALA A 59 -23.23 -9.23 -17.86
C ALA A 59 -21.75 -8.95 -17.54
N TRP A 60 -21.38 -7.69 -17.31
CA TRP A 60 -20.05 -7.29 -16.91
C TRP A 60 -19.70 -7.78 -15.49
N HIS A 61 -20.60 -7.63 -14.53
CA HIS A 61 -20.43 -8.17 -13.18
C HIS A 61 -20.30 -9.70 -13.16
N GLY A 62 -21.01 -10.38 -14.03
CA GLY A 62 -20.88 -11.84 -14.22
C GLY A 62 -19.56 -12.27 -14.85
N TRP A 63 -18.95 -11.40 -15.67
CA TRP A 63 -17.71 -11.71 -16.40
C TRP A 63 -16.46 -11.13 -15.74
N SER A 64 -16.54 -9.96 -15.13
CA SER A 64 -15.39 -9.32 -14.51
C SER A 64 -14.85 -10.14 -13.35
N GLY A 65 -13.52 -10.16 -13.21
CA GLY A 65 -12.85 -10.80 -12.07
C GLY A 65 -13.34 -10.33 -10.69
N ILE A 66 -14.04 -9.17 -10.65
CA ILE A 66 -14.76 -8.64 -9.49
C ILE A 66 -15.84 -9.63 -9.03
N SER A 67 -16.52 -10.33 -9.95
CA SER A 67 -17.42 -11.43 -9.58
C SER A 67 -16.66 -12.64 -9.01
N ARG A 68 -15.42 -12.87 -9.46
CA ARG A 68 -14.54 -13.89 -8.85
C ARG A 68 -13.99 -13.43 -7.49
N LEU A 69 -13.76 -12.14 -7.28
CA LEU A 69 -13.37 -11.57 -5.99
C LEU A 69 -14.54 -11.61 -4.99
N ARG A 70 -15.79 -11.36 -5.44
CA ARG A 70 -17.01 -11.56 -4.63
C ARG A 70 -17.33 -13.02 -4.33
N GLN A 71 -16.83 -13.97 -5.12
CA GLN A 71 -16.88 -15.40 -4.82
C GLN A 71 -15.71 -15.88 -3.94
N ARG A 72 -14.68 -15.04 -3.72
CA ARG A 72 -13.63 -15.33 -2.74
C ARG A 72 -14.22 -15.23 -1.34
N ARG A 73 -13.88 -16.18 -0.50
CA ARG A 73 -14.25 -16.16 0.91
C ARG A 73 -13.34 -15.18 1.61
N GLY A 74 -13.88 -14.05 2.03
CA GLY A 74 -13.16 -13.08 2.85
C GLY A 74 -12.98 -13.62 4.27
N LEU A 75 -11.76 -13.54 4.81
CA LEU A 75 -11.40 -13.98 6.14
C LEU A 75 -10.66 -12.86 6.88
N ALA A 76 -11.07 -12.58 8.12
CA ALA A 76 -10.31 -11.75 9.04
C ALA A 76 -9.82 -12.57 10.23
N ILE A 77 -8.56 -12.40 10.60
CA ILE A 77 -7.98 -13.02 11.79
C ILE A 77 -7.95 -11.97 12.88
N LEU A 78 -8.88 -12.08 13.83
CA LEU A 78 -8.97 -11.16 14.96
C LEU A 78 -7.76 -11.30 15.90
N PRO A 79 -7.36 -10.23 16.59
CA PRO A 79 -6.32 -10.31 17.62
C PRO A 79 -6.64 -11.42 18.64
N PHE A 80 -5.71 -12.32 18.86
CA PHE A 80 -5.89 -13.42 19.79
C PHE A 80 -5.77 -12.91 21.24
N LYS A 81 -6.54 -13.51 22.13
CA LYS A 81 -6.43 -13.24 23.56
C LYS A 81 -5.26 -14.03 24.15
N GLN A 82 -4.41 -13.35 24.90
CA GLN A 82 -3.35 -14.01 25.67
C GLN A 82 -3.73 -14.07 27.15
N ILE A 83 -3.64 -15.27 27.71
CA ILE A 83 -3.85 -15.54 29.13
C ILE A 83 -2.58 -16.19 29.64
N ASP A 84 -1.84 -15.51 30.50
CA ASP A 84 -0.54 -15.94 30.98
C ASP A 84 -0.55 -16.09 32.49
N GLU A 85 -0.35 -17.34 32.99
CA GLU A 85 -0.28 -17.65 34.43
C GLU A 85 1.15 -17.54 34.99
N VAL A 86 2.15 -17.51 34.10
CA VAL A 86 3.58 -17.60 34.47
C VAL A 86 4.26 -16.24 34.54
N GLY A 87 3.64 -15.22 33.94
CA GLY A 87 4.21 -13.88 33.80
C GLY A 87 5.39 -13.84 32.84
N GLY A 88 5.43 -12.85 31.97
CA GLY A 88 6.48 -12.62 30.99
C GLY A 88 5.92 -12.02 29.70
N ASP A 89 6.71 -11.19 29.06
CA ASP A 89 6.38 -10.55 27.79
C ASP A 89 6.45 -11.58 26.66
N LEU A 90 5.36 -12.29 26.44
CA LEU A 90 5.27 -13.28 25.38
C LEU A 90 4.22 -12.90 24.36
N PHE A 91 4.67 -12.74 23.14
CA PHE A 91 3.87 -12.42 21.97
C PHE A 91 3.32 -13.69 21.29
N LEU A 92 2.88 -14.68 22.08
CA LEU A 92 2.38 -15.95 21.55
C LEU A 92 1.08 -15.79 20.77
N ALA A 93 0.23 -14.87 21.22
CA ALA A 93 -1.01 -14.53 20.54
C ALA A 93 -0.73 -13.88 19.17
N ASP A 94 0.19 -12.91 19.14
CA ASP A 94 0.61 -12.25 17.89
C ASP A 94 1.32 -13.21 16.95
N ALA A 95 2.14 -14.11 17.50
CA ALA A 95 2.80 -15.18 16.76
C ALA A 95 1.81 -16.12 16.07
N ALA A 96 0.72 -16.48 16.77
CA ALA A 96 -0.33 -17.34 16.20
C ALA A 96 -1.08 -16.64 15.07
N VAL A 97 -1.38 -15.35 15.22
CA VAL A 97 -2.03 -14.53 14.17
C VAL A 97 -1.12 -14.43 12.94
N GLU A 98 0.17 -14.17 13.14
CA GLU A 98 1.15 -14.06 12.07
C GLU A 98 1.32 -15.38 11.30
N GLU A 99 1.45 -16.51 12.02
CA GLU A 99 1.56 -17.83 11.38
C GLU A 99 0.30 -18.19 10.60
N LEU A 100 -0.90 -17.91 11.14
CA LEU A 100 -2.16 -18.09 10.41
C LEU A 100 -2.21 -17.21 9.17
N SER A 101 -1.85 -15.94 9.28
CA SER A 101 -1.84 -15.00 8.16
C SER A 101 -0.91 -15.48 7.04
N SER A 102 0.30 -15.87 7.39
CA SER A 102 1.28 -16.40 6.44
C SER A 102 0.81 -17.67 5.72
N ARG A 103 0.24 -18.61 6.48
CA ARG A 103 -0.19 -19.91 5.93
C ARG A 103 -1.48 -19.83 5.13
N LEU A 104 -2.43 -19.01 5.57
CA LEU A 104 -3.72 -18.86 4.91
C LEU A 104 -3.66 -17.89 3.72
N GLY A 105 -2.79 -16.88 3.77
CA GLY A 105 -2.62 -15.89 2.71
C GLY A 105 -2.20 -16.48 1.35
N GLY A 106 -1.57 -17.66 1.35
CA GLY A 106 -1.20 -18.40 0.13
C GLY A 106 -2.28 -19.30 -0.45
N LEU A 107 -3.47 -19.39 0.17
CA LEU A 107 -4.53 -20.30 -0.29
C LEU A 107 -5.34 -19.69 -1.44
N ASN A 108 -5.51 -20.45 -2.53
CA ASN A 108 -6.33 -20.01 -3.66
C ASN A 108 -7.80 -19.87 -3.26
N GLY A 109 -8.43 -18.76 -3.66
CA GLY A 109 -9.85 -18.52 -3.38
C GLY A 109 -10.13 -17.92 -2.00
N LEU A 110 -9.09 -17.60 -1.21
CA LEU A 110 -9.18 -16.87 0.06
C LEU A 110 -8.69 -15.44 -0.13
N ALA A 111 -9.42 -14.48 0.45
CA ALA A 111 -8.98 -13.10 0.61
C ALA A 111 -8.81 -12.83 2.11
N LEU A 112 -7.60 -12.55 2.56
CA LEU A 112 -7.34 -12.12 3.94
C LEU A 112 -7.52 -10.61 4.05
N ALA A 113 -8.26 -10.18 5.07
CA ALA A 113 -8.32 -8.77 5.43
C ALA A 113 -6.97 -8.31 6.02
N GLY A 114 -6.54 -7.11 5.64
CA GLY A 114 -5.31 -6.52 6.16
C GLY A 114 -5.35 -6.37 7.69
N GLN A 115 -4.25 -6.70 8.35
CA GLN A 115 -4.19 -6.73 9.82
C GLN A 115 -4.49 -5.37 10.45
N THR A 116 -4.05 -4.29 9.81
CA THR A 116 -4.33 -2.91 10.26
C THR A 116 -5.83 -2.62 10.32
N SER A 117 -6.58 -3.05 9.30
CA SER A 117 -8.04 -2.92 9.27
C SER A 117 -8.72 -3.77 10.32
N VAL A 118 -8.23 -4.99 10.51
CA VAL A 118 -8.78 -5.92 11.50
C VAL A 118 -8.58 -5.38 12.93
N GLU A 119 -7.41 -4.88 13.28
CA GLU A 119 -7.13 -4.29 14.59
C GLU A 119 -7.99 -3.05 14.86
N ALA A 120 -8.11 -2.16 13.87
CA ALA A 120 -8.94 -0.96 13.98
C ALA A 120 -10.43 -1.28 14.22
N VAL A 121 -10.92 -2.35 13.61
CA VAL A 121 -12.31 -2.80 13.75
C VAL A 121 -12.51 -3.61 15.02
N ALA A 122 -11.58 -4.48 15.41
CA ALA A 122 -11.65 -5.29 16.62
C ALA A 122 -11.64 -4.44 17.90
N GLY A 123 -10.97 -3.27 17.90
CA GLY A 123 -10.99 -2.29 19.00
C GLY A 123 -12.28 -1.47 19.11
N SER A 124 -13.23 -1.62 18.18
CA SER A 124 -14.49 -0.87 18.16
C SER A 124 -15.62 -1.60 18.91
N SER A 125 -16.75 -0.92 19.12
CA SER A 125 -17.96 -1.49 19.72
C SER A 125 -18.88 -2.21 18.73
N LEU A 126 -18.39 -2.54 17.54
CA LEU A 126 -19.17 -3.18 16.47
C LEU A 126 -19.44 -4.65 16.78
N THR A 127 -20.58 -5.15 16.33
CA THR A 127 -20.93 -6.58 16.33
C THR A 127 -20.19 -7.31 15.19
N LEU A 128 -20.05 -8.64 15.29
CA LEU A 128 -19.42 -9.44 14.22
C LEU A 128 -20.03 -9.22 12.83
N PRO A 129 -21.37 -9.15 12.65
CA PRO A 129 -21.96 -8.83 11.34
C PRO A 129 -21.55 -7.44 10.83
N GLU A 130 -21.53 -6.42 11.68
CA GLU A 130 -21.11 -5.06 11.31
C GLU A 130 -19.61 -5.02 10.97
N MET A 131 -18.78 -5.76 11.70
CA MET A 131 -17.36 -5.94 11.38
C MET A 131 -17.19 -6.64 10.01
N ALA A 132 -17.99 -7.69 9.75
CA ALA A 132 -17.96 -8.42 8.50
C ALA A 132 -18.29 -7.54 7.30
N GLU A 133 -19.31 -6.70 7.42
CA GLU A 133 -19.69 -5.72 6.40
C GLU A 133 -18.58 -4.68 6.18
N LYS A 134 -18.03 -4.14 7.27
CA LYS A 134 -17.01 -3.10 7.21
C LYS A 134 -15.68 -3.59 6.62
N LEU A 135 -15.29 -4.83 6.91
CA LEU A 135 -14.06 -5.47 6.41
C LEU A 135 -14.27 -6.18 5.07
N GLY A 136 -15.51 -6.33 4.58
CA GLY A 136 -15.81 -7.08 3.36
C GLY A 136 -15.52 -8.58 3.49
N VAL A 137 -15.56 -9.15 4.70
CA VAL A 137 -15.24 -10.55 4.98
C VAL A 137 -16.48 -11.37 5.26
N THR A 138 -16.38 -12.67 5.01
CA THR A 138 -17.47 -13.65 5.28
C THR A 138 -17.24 -14.43 6.55
N HIS A 139 -15.98 -14.53 7.00
CA HIS A 139 -15.59 -15.33 8.14
C HIS A 139 -14.57 -14.62 9.01
N PHE A 140 -14.54 -15.02 10.27
CA PHE A 140 -13.54 -14.59 11.25
C PHE A 140 -12.83 -15.79 11.85
N ILE A 141 -11.53 -15.65 12.11
CA ILE A 141 -10.80 -16.51 13.04
C ILE A 141 -10.67 -15.74 14.34
N GLU A 142 -11.14 -16.35 15.41
CA GLU A 142 -10.88 -15.95 16.79
C GLU A 142 -9.99 -17.00 17.47
N GLY A 143 -9.14 -16.55 18.39
CA GLY A 143 -8.31 -17.46 19.14
C GLY A 143 -7.93 -16.94 20.52
N ALA A 144 -7.41 -17.85 21.32
CA ALA A 144 -6.79 -17.54 22.59
C ALA A 144 -5.60 -18.44 22.84
N VAL A 145 -4.54 -17.86 23.37
CA VAL A 145 -3.37 -18.58 23.84
C VAL A 145 -3.40 -18.57 25.37
N HIS A 146 -3.42 -19.74 25.96
CA HIS A 146 -3.33 -19.92 27.40
C HIS A 146 -2.00 -20.60 27.73
N ARG A 147 -1.15 -19.92 28.48
CA ARG A 147 0.14 -20.42 28.91
C ARG A 147 0.08 -20.74 30.39
N SER A 148 0.43 -21.97 30.72
CA SER A 148 0.66 -22.43 32.09
C SER A 148 2.05 -23.03 32.24
N THR A 149 2.48 -23.34 33.44
CA THR A 149 3.83 -23.89 33.70
C THR A 149 4.10 -25.13 32.84
N GLY A 150 4.97 -25.00 31.85
CA GLY A 150 5.43 -26.08 30.98
C GLY A 150 4.50 -26.46 29.83
N SER A 151 3.36 -25.77 29.63
CA SER A 151 2.44 -26.03 28.53
C SER A 151 1.83 -24.77 27.92
N VAL A 152 1.56 -24.82 26.62
CA VAL A 152 0.87 -23.79 25.84
C VAL A 152 -0.38 -24.44 25.21
N ASN A 153 -1.51 -23.82 25.43
CA ASN A 153 -2.80 -24.23 24.88
C ASN A 153 -3.30 -23.14 23.94
N LEU A 154 -3.36 -23.43 22.65
CA LEU A 154 -3.88 -22.54 21.62
C LEU A 154 -5.26 -23.04 21.18
N SER A 155 -6.29 -22.22 21.35
CA SER A 155 -7.63 -22.44 20.85
C SER A 155 -7.89 -21.58 19.62
N ILE A 156 -8.45 -22.16 18.55
CA ILE A 156 -8.76 -21.47 17.30
C ILE A 156 -10.21 -21.78 16.93
N ARG A 157 -10.97 -20.75 16.57
CA ARG A 157 -12.37 -20.85 16.15
C ARG A 157 -12.57 -20.16 14.80
N LEU A 158 -13.29 -20.81 13.89
CA LEU A 158 -13.79 -20.19 12.67
C LEU A 158 -15.26 -19.84 12.85
N ILE A 159 -15.60 -18.58 12.60
CA ILE A 159 -16.93 -18.01 12.84
C ILE A 159 -17.46 -17.45 11.53
N GLU A 160 -18.70 -17.74 11.18
CA GLU A 160 -19.40 -17.11 10.08
C GLU A 160 -19.80 -15.69 10.47
N GLY A 161 -19.34 -14.68 9.71
CA GLY A 161 -19.49 -13.26 10.04
C GLY A 161 -20.93 -12.80 10.12
N ALA A 162 -21.77 -13.25 9.18
CA ALA A 162 -23.17 -12.82 9.09
C ALA A 162 -24.04 -13.32 10.27
N SER A 163 -23.80 -14.52 10.76
CA SER A 163 -24.61 -15.16 11.80
C SER A 163 -23.95 -15.18 13.18
N GLY A 164 -22.63 -14.92 13.24
CA GLY A 164 -21.83 -15.12 14.47
C GLY A 164 -21.69 -16.60 14.88
N LYS A 165 -22.08 -17.55 14.00
CA LYS A 165 -22.06 -18.97 14.31
C LYS A 165 -20.67 -19.55 14.17
N GLN A 166 -20.19 -20.26 15.20
CA GLN A 166 -18.97 -21.05 15.10
C GLN A 166 -19.19 -22.24 14.17
N ILE A 167 -18.37 -22.37 13.13
CA ILE A 167 -18.47 -23.44 12.12
C ILE A 167 -17.33 -24.46 12.22
N TRP A 168 -16.24 -24.08 12.89
CA TRP A 168 -15.11 -24.98 13.14
C TRP A 168 -14.39 -24.57 14.43
N PHE A 169 -13.71 -25.53 15.09
CA PHE A 169 -12.93 -25.35 16.29
C PHE A 169 -11.79 -26.36 16.34
N ASP A 170 -10.64 -25.92 16.79
CA ASP A 170 -9.52 -26.78 17.14
C ASP A 170 -8.83 -26.28 18.40
N GLN A 171 -8.18 -27.20 19.11
CA GLN A 171 -7.42 -26.92 20.31
C GLN A 171 -6.10 -27.67 20.26
N ILE A 172 -5.01 -26.94 20.31
CA ILE A 172 -3.65 -27.44 20.25
C ILE A 172 -3.05 -27.30 21.64
N VAL A 173 -2.65 -28.39 22.24
CA VAL A 173 -2.00 -28.42 23.57
C VAL A 173 -0.62 -29.04 23.38
N GLU A 174 0.42 -28.26 23.63
CA GLU A 174 1.81 -28.69 23.45
C GLU A 174 2.62 -28.32 24.69
N SER A 175 3.74 -29.04 24.92
CA SER A 175 4.71 -28.60 25.88
C SER A 175 5.38 -27.30 25.43
N GLU A 176 5.70 -26.42 26.35
CA GLU A 176 6.37 -25.15 26.04
C GLU A 176 7.64 -25.37 25.23
N THR A 177 8.46 -26.38 25.59
CA THR A 177 9.67 -26.75 24.86
C THR A 177 9.38 -27.22 23.44
N TYR A 178 8.42 -28.13 23.25
CA TYR A 178 8.06 -28.65 21.94
C TYR A 178 7.50 -27.56 21.02
N PHE A 179 6.70 -26.69 21.58
CA PHE A 179 6.10 -25.56 20.90
C PHE A 179 7.18 -24.63 20.27
N PHE A 180 8.27 -24.37 20.98
CA PHE A 180 9.38 -23.56 20.48
C PHE A 180 10.35 -24.32 19.60
N ASP A 181 10.56 -25.63 19.82
CA ASP A 181 11.50 -26.46 19.05
C ASP A 181 10.98 -26.79 17.65
N GLN A 182 9.67 -27.06 17.53
CA GLN A 182 9.06 -27.46 16.24
C GLN A 182 8.59 -26.28 15.39
N ARG A 183 8.54 -25.06 15.91
CA ARG A 183 8.17 -23.82 15.21
C ARG A 183 6.90 -23.89 14.39
N LYS A 184 5.97 -24.70 14.84
CA LYS A 184 4.64 -24.84 14.30
C LYS A 184 3.65 -24.66 15.43
N LEU A 185 3.32 -23.40 15.71
CA LEU A 185 2.20 -23.03 16.60
C LEU A 185 0.94 -23.75 16.15
N ILE A 186 0.76 -23.79 14.84
CA ILE A 186 -0.46 -24.26 14.22
C ILE A 186 -0.12 -25.48 13.35
N GLY A 187 -0.55 -26.63 13.79
CA GLY A 187 -0.31 -27.88 13.09
C GLY A 187 -0.94 -27.90 11.69
N GLU A 188 -0.39 -28.72 10.80
CA GLU A 188 -0.93 -28.95 9.46
C GLU A 188 -2.40 -29.37 9.47
N ASN A 189 -2.83 -30.08 10.53
CA ASN A 189 -4.21 -30.52 10.72
C ASN A 189 -5.17 -29.34 10.95
N ALA A 190 -4.76 -28.32 11.72
CA ALA A 190 -5.56 -27.13 11.96
C ALA A 190 -5.74 -26.33 10.66
N ILE A 191 -4.67 -26.12 9.89
CA ILE A 191 -4.75 -25.46 8.57
C ILE A 191 -5.62 -26.27 7.59
N ALA A 192 -5.47 -27.61 7.59
CA ALA A 192 -6.32 -28.48 6.77
C ALA A 192 -7.79 -28.39 7.19
N GLY A 193 -8.07 -28.41 8.49
CA GLY A 193 -9.42 -28.27 9.03
C GLY A 193 -10.07 -26.93 8.69
N LEU A 194 -9.34 -25.82 8.84
CA LEU A 194 -9.77 -24.49 8.43
C LEU A 194 -10.06 -24.42 6.93
N SER A 195 -9.12 -24.91 6.11
CA SER A 195 -9.28 -24.93 4.65
C SER A 195 -10.50 -25.74 4.23
N HIS A 196 -10.69 -26.92 4.84
CA HIS A 196 -11.84 -27.77 4.56
C HIS A 196 -13.16 -27.11 5.00
N ALA A 197 -13.21 -26.53 6.21
CA ALA A 197 -14.39 -25.83 6.72
C ALA A 197 -14.79 -24.64 5.85
N MET A 198 -13.79 -23.99 5.24
CA MET A 198 -13.97 -22.91 4.27
C MET A 198 -14.16 -23.41 2.85
N GLY A 199 -14.08 -24.73 2.56
CA GLY A 199 -14.19 -25.31 1.22
C GLY A 199 -13.13 -24.77 0.24
N LEU A 200 -11.89 -24.60 0.71
CA LEU A 200 -10.74 -24.14 -0.05
C LEU A 200 -9.93 -25.33 -0.54
N GLU A 201 -9.43 -25.24 -1.78
CA GLU A 201 -8.48 -26.23 -2.31
C GLU A 201 -7.08 -25.93 -1.76
N ARG A 202 -6.37 -26.98 -1.36
CA ARG A 202 -5.05 -26.88 -0.75
C ARG A 202 -3.97 -26.79 -1.82
N ASN A 203 -3.32 -25.64 -1.95
CA ASN A 203 -2.00 -25.55 -2.58
C ASN A 203 -0.93 -25.77 -1.52
N SER A 204 -0.23 -26.89 -1.60
CA SER A 204 0.87 -27.22 -0.68
C SER A 204 2.11 -26.42 -1.05
N ARG A 205 2.19 -25.14 -0.67
CA ARG A 205 3.50 -24.49 -0.57
C ARG A 205 4.17 -24.99 0.71
N PRO A 206 5.42 -25.43 0.66
CA PRO A 206 6.15 -25.80 1.87
C PRO A 206 6.30 -24.54 2.74
N VAL A 207 5.79 -24.62 3.96
CA VAL A 207 5.99 -23.54 4.95
C VAL A 207 7.42 -23.59 5.40
N ARG A 208 8.18 -22.55 5.09
CA ARG A 208 9.53 -22.37 5.59
C ARG A 208 9.47 -22.02 7.08
N THR A 209 10.37 -22.58 7.85
CA THR A 209 10.50 -22.26 9.27
C THR A 209 11.20 -20.90 9.42
N MET A 210 10.52 -19.90 10.03
CA MET A 210 11.09 -18.57 10.27
C MET A 210 12.43 -18.64 11.03
N THR A 211 12.56 -18.36 12.30
CA THR A 211 13.81 -18.47 13.08
C THR A 211 13.80 -19.62 14.08
N ARG A 212 14.96 -20.09 14.54
CA ARG A 212 15.09 -21.08 15.62
C ARG A 212 15.20 -20.44 17.01
N SER A 213 15.40 -19.15 17.07
CA SER A 213 15.52 -18.43 18.32
C SER A 213 14.20 -17.83 18.75
N ARG A 214 13.73 -18.24 19.92
CA ARG A 214 12.57 -17.63 20.57
C ARG A 214 12.75 -16.13 20.79
N GLU A 215 13.95 -15.76 21.25
CA GLU A 215 14.30 -14.37 21.54
C GLU A 215 14.30 -13.52 20.27
N ALA A 216 14.94 -14.01 19.19
CA ALA A 216 14.93 -13.34 17.89
C ALA A 216 13.50 -13.16 17.36
N TYR A 217 12.63 -14.17 17.53
CA TYR A 217 11.25 -14.10 17.08
C TYR A 217 10.42 -13.08 17.89
N ALA A 218 10.60 -13.02 19.21
CA ALA A 218 9.93 -12.05 20.06
C ALA A 218 10.32 -10.60 19.71
N LEU A 219 11.62 -10.35 19.47
CA LEU A 219 12.14 -9.05 19.03
C LEU A 219 11.60 -8.67 17.64
N TYR A 220 11.55 -9.61 16.71
CA TYR A 220 10.97 -9.42 15.39
C TYR A 220 9.50 -8.98 15.46
N LEU A 221 8.66 -9.67 16.25
CA LEU A 221 7.24 -9.33 16.37
C LEU A 221 7.03 -7.93 16.97
N GLN A 222 7.82 -7.57 18.01
CA GLN A 222 7.79 -6.23 18.59
C GLN A 222 8.19 -5.16 17.56
N GLY A 223 9.30 -5.38 16.86
CA GLY A 223 9.79 -4.47 15.83
C GLY A 223 8.76 -4.29 14.71
N ARG A 224 8.16 -5.38 14.24
CA ARG A 224 7.15 -5.35 13.20
C ARG A 224 5.88 -4.61 13.62
N THR A 225 5.39 -4.86 14.84
CA THR A 225 4.24 -4.13 15.39
C THR A 225 4.49 -2.61 15.42
N LEU A 226 5.69 -2.19 15.82
CA LEU A 226 6.07 -0.77 15.82
C LEU A 226 6.21 -0.19 14.40
N THR A 227 6.70 -0.97 13.44
CA THR A 227 6.79 -0.55 12.02
C THR A 227 5.41 -0.28 11.43
N GLN A 228 4.40 -1.07 11.77
CA GLN A 228 3.02 -0.88 11.30
C GLN A 228 2.33 0.32 11.96
N ARG A 229 2.71 0.70 13.18
CA ARG A 229 2.15 1.84 13.93
C ARG A 229 2.96 3.12 13.71
N VAL A 230 2.99 3.60 12.49
CA VAL A 230 3.80 4.76 12.04
C VAL A 230 3.59 6.05 12.87
N THR A 231 2.44 6.19 13.55
CA THR A 231 2.07 7.40 14.30
C THR A 231 2.66 7.47 15.71
N LEU A 232 3.35 6.44 16.19
CA LEU A 232 3.97 6.45 17.51
C LEU A 232 5.31 7.21 17.47
N GLU A 233 5.44 8.24 18.30
CA GLU A 233 6.67 9.02 18.44
C GLU A 233 7.86 8.11 18.79
N GLY A 234 8.91 8.14 17.96
CA GLY A 234 10.10 7.31 18.12
C GLY A 234 9.90 5.80 17.86
N GLY A 235 8.69 5.35 17.55
CA GLY A 235 8.37 3.93 17.36
C GLY A 235 9.16 3.29 16.23
N LEU A 236 9.35 3.99 15.11
CA LEU A 236 10.09 3.48 13.95
C LEU A 236 11.58 3.26 14.24
N LEU A 237 12.24 4.17 14.97
CA LEU A 237 13.65 3.97 15.35
C LEU A 237 13.79 2.80 16.32
N LYS A 238 12.83 2.66 17.25
CA LYS A 238 12.81 1.51 18.15
C LYS A 238 12.53 0.21 17.41
N ALA A 239 11.72 0.22 16.36
CA ALA A 239 11.50 -0.94 15.50
C ALA A 239 12.81 -1.39 14.84
N VAL A 240 13.59 -0.45 14.28
CA VAL A 240 14.91 -0.74 13.70
C VAL A 240 15.82 -1.42 14.73
N GLU A 241 15.97 -0.83 15.94
CA GLU A 241 16.79 -1.42 17.00
C GLU A 241 16.40 -2.86 17.35
N LEU A 242 15.10 -3.13 17.50
CA LEU A 242 14.59 -4.47 17.85
C LEU A 242 14.82 -5.48 16.73
N LEU A 243 14.63 -5.08 15.48
CA LEU A 243 14.87 -5.94 14.32
C LEU A 243 16.37 -6.22 14.12
N GLU A 244 17.23 -5.23 14.35
CA GLU A 244 18.70 -5.43 14.34
C GLU A 244 19.12 -6.41 15.44
N GLN A 245 18.62 -6.27 16.68
CA GLN A 245 18.88 -7.21 17.76
C GLN A 245 18.40 -8.63 17.42
N ALA A 246 17.23 -8.79 16.78
CA ALA A 246 16.76 -10.08 16.32
C ALA A 246 17.71 -10.73 15.33
N LEU A 247 18.29 -9.96 14.41
CA LEU A 247 19.25 -10.41 13.40
C LEU A 247 20.66 -10.67 13.95
N GLU A 248 21.04 -10.01 15.06
CA GLU A 248 22.26 -10.36 15.82
C GLU A 248 22.16 -11.77 16.42
N ILE A 249 20.96 -12.17 16.84
CA ILE A 249 20.71 -13.51 17.39
C ILE A 249 20.57 -14.56 16.28
N ASP A 250 19.86 -14.24 15.19
CA ASP A 250 19.67 -15.13 14.04
C ASP A 250 19.77 -14.37 12.70
N SER A 251 20.95 -14.36 12.11
CA SER A 251 21.21 -13.70 10.83
C SER A 251 20.64 -14.42 9.60
N GLU A 252 20.05 -15.62 9.76
CA GLU A 252 19.38 -16.38 8.70
C GLU A 252 17.85 -16.21 8.72
N PHE A 253 17.33 -15.28 9.51
CA PHE A 253 15.92 -14.98 9.62
C PHE A 253 15.47 -14.05 8.48
N ALA A 254 15.05 -14.61 7.35
CA ALA A 254 14.73 -13.91 6.12
C ALA A 254 13.60 -12.87 6.30
N GLU A 255 12.52 -13.22 7.02
CA GLU A 255 11.39 -12.32 7.27
C GLU A 255 11.79 -11.13 8.13
N CYS A 256 12.74 -11.29 9.04
CA CYS A 256 13.28 -10.19 9.83
C CYS A 256 14.10 -9.21 8.98
N TRP A 257 14.88 -9.71 8.02
CA TRP A 257 15.56 -8.85 7.05
C TRP A 257 14.58 -8.04 6.21
N THR A 258 13.48 -8.65 5.76
CA THR A 258 12.41 -7.93 5.03
C THR A 258 11.77 -6.87 5.91
N ALA A 259 11.44 -7.18 7.17
CA ALA A 259 10.84 -6.24 8.12
C ALA A 259 11.79 -5.07 8.45
N LEU A 260 13.10 -5.32 8.58
CA LEU A 260 14.10 -4.28 8.79
C LEU A 260 14.21 -3.35 7.58
N GLY A 261 14.17 -3.91 6.36
CA GLY A 261 14.11 -3.14 5.13
C GLY A 261 12.88 -2.22 5.07
N GLU A 262 11.71 -2.75 5.43
CA GLU A 262 10.48 -1.95 5.55
C GLU A 262 10.61 -0.83 6.58
N ALA A 263 11.15 -1.13 7.76
CA ALA A 263 11.38 -0.14 8.81
C ALA A 263 12.27 1.01 8.34
N PHE A 264 13.36 0.73 7.58
CA PHE A 264 14.22 1.77 7.00
C PHE A 264 13.47 2.65 5.97
N ILE A 265 12.61 2.07 5.12
CA ILE A 265 11.76 2.86 4.22
C ILE A 265 10.81 3.76 5.01
N HIS A 266 10.18 3.24 6.07
CA HIS A 266 9.28 4.04 6.90
C HIS A 266 10.02 5.16 7.66
N VAL A 267 11.22 4.89 8.17
CA VAL A 267 12.08 5.95 8.76
C VAL A 267 12.37 7.03 7.71
N ALA A 268 12.75 6.65 6.49
CA ALA A 268 13.04 7.60 5.42
C ALA A 268 11.83 8.47 5.04
N VAL A 269 10.60 7.96 5.17
CA VAL A 269 9.37 8.68 4.82
C VAL A 269 8.83 9.52 5.97
N TYR A 270 8.76 8.97 7.18
CA TYR A 270 7.98 9.51 8.29
C TYR A 270 8.81 10.12 9.43
N THR A 271 10.12 9.89 9.42
CA THR A 271 11.00 10.47 10.44
C THR A 271 11.81 11.61 9.82
N PRO A 272 11.96 12.75 10.54
CA PRO A 272 12.85 13.81 10.10
C PRO A 272 14.29 13.30 10.03
N CYS A 273 14.84 13.20 8.84
CA CYS A 273 16.21 12.75 8.61
C CYS A 273 16.77 13.36 7.32
N LEU A 274 18.09 13.44 7.24
CA LEU A 274 18.81 13.95 6.06
C LEU A 274 19.35 12.82 5.16
N GLU A 275 19.33 11.59 5.64
CA GLU A 275 19.99 10.44 4.99
C GLU A 275 19.00 9.53 4.25
N ARG A 276 17.98 10.10 3.61
CA ARG A 276 16.85 9.35 3.00
C ARG A 276 17.30 8.37 1.91
N VAL A 277 18.27 8.78 1.09
CA VAL A 277 18.86 7.91 0.05
C VAL A 277 19.67 6.78 0.68
N ALA A 278 20.49 7.08 1.70
CA ALA A 278 21.25 6.06 2.42
C ALA A 278 20.34 5.05 3.15
N LEU A 279 19.21 5.51 3.69
CA LEU A 279 18.20 4.63 4.29
C LEU A 279 17.53 3.73 3.24
N SER A 280 17.27 4.24 2.04
CA SER A 280 16.78 3.45 0.92
C SER A 280 17.80 2.36 0.51
N GLU A 281 19.10 2.67 0.48
CA GLU A 281 20.16 1.68 0.21
C GLU A 281 20.24 0.61 1.31
N LYS A 282 20.16 1.00 2.59
CA LYS A 282 20.08 0.05 3.70
C LYS A 282 18.88 -0.88 3.55
N ALA A 283 17.71 -0.33 3.21
CA ALA A 283 16.51 -1.12 2.96
C ALA A 283 16.70 -2.12 1.82
N ALA A 284 17.30 -1.69 0.70
CA ALA A 284 17.60 -2.56 -0.43
C ALA A 284 18.60 -3.66 -0.07
N SER A 285 19.62 -3.34 0.74
CA SER A 285 20.58 -4.33 1.23
C SER A 285 19.91 -5.39 2.10
N CYS A 286 18.99 -4.99 2.97
CA CYS A 286 18.17 -5.92 3.76
C CYS A 286 17.29 -6.79 2.85
N ALA A 287 16.62 -6.20 1.87
CA ALA A 287 15.77 -6.92 0.92
C ALA A 287 16.56 -7.94 0.09
N ARG A 288 17.75 -7.58 -0.42
CA ARG A 288 18.64 -8.53 -1.12
C ARG A 288 19.05 -9.68 -0.22
N ARG A 289 19.42 -9.39 1.04
CA ARG A 289 19.76 -10.43 2.01
C ARG A 289 18.60 -11.36 2.32
N ALA A 290 17.38 -10.82 2.45
CA ALA A 290 16.16 -11.61 2.61
C ALA A 290 15.96 -12.56 1.42
N LEU A 291 16.14 -12.08 0.19
CA LEU A 291 15.97 -12.85 -1.04
C LEU A 291 17.07 -13.91 -1.25
N ASP A 292 18.30 -13.66 -0.80
CA ASP A 292 19.36 -14.68 -0.76
C ASP A 292 18.97 -15.86 0.13
N LEU A 293 18.27 -15.59 1.23
CA LEU A 293 17.79 -16.59 2.17
C LEU A 293 16.48 -17.25 1.70
N ASP A 294 15.55 -16.47 1.15
CA ASP A 294 14.26 -16.91 0.62
C ASP A 294 13.83 -16.09 -0.59
N PRO A 295 14.00 -16.58 -1.82
CA PRO A 295 13.64 -15.86 -3.04
C PRO A 295 12.12 -15.68 -3.26
N ASN A 296 11.27 -16.24 -2.39
CA ASN A 296 9.81 -16.13 -2.52
C ASN A 296 9.21 -15.03 -1.65
N GLN A 297 10.02 -14.15 -1.08
CA GLN A 297 9.53 -13.02 -0.29
C GLN A 297 9.08 -11.86 -1.20
N GLY A 298 7.80 -11.80 -1.56
CA GLY A 298 7.27 -10.77 -2.45
C GLY A 298 7.47 -9.36 -1.92
N TYR A 299 7.30 -9.15 -0.61
CA TYR A 299 7.49 -7.82 -0.02
C TYR A 299 8.94 -7.31 -0.10
N ALA A 300 9.93 -8.20 -0.10
CA ALA A 300 11.34 -7.82 -0.32
C ALA A 300 11.55 -7.22 -1.74
N TYR A 301 10.92 -7.79 -2.76
CA TYR A 301 10.91 -7.18 -4.10
C TYR A 301 10.18 -5.83 -4.11
N ALA A 302 9.11 -5.65 -3.33
CA ALA A 302 8.44 -4.35 -3.21
C ALA A 302 9.37 -3.27 -2.61
N ILE A 303 10.24 -3.62 -1.67
CA ILE A 303 11.28 -2.73 -1.14
C ILE A 303 12.29 -2.36 -2.23
N LEU A 304 12.78 -3.34 -2.99
CA LEU A 304 13.69 -3.09 -4.11
C LEU A 304 13.05 -2.18 -5.17
N SER A 305 11.76 -2.33 -5.46
CA SER A 305 11.03 -1.43 -6.35
C SER A 305 11.08 0.04 -5.91
N ILE A 306 11.04 0.31 -4.60
CA ILE A 306 11.19 1.68 -4.08
C ILE A 306 12.62 2.19 -4.30
N HIS A 307 13.61 1.34 -4.01
CA HIS A 307 15.02 1.71 -4.13
C HIS A 307 15.42 2.02 -5.57
N GLU A 308 14.93 1.28 -6.56
CA GLU A 308 15.25 1.52 -7.98
C GLU A 308 14.86 2.94 -8.43
N TRP A 309 13.80 3.53 -7.88
CA TRP A 309 13.48 4.93 -8.12
C TRP A 309 14.57 5.88 -7.61
N THR A 310 15.20 5.57 -6.49
CA THR A 310 16.32 6.40 -5.97
C THR A 310 17.58 6.27 -6.81
N CYS A 311 17.65 5.21 -7.62
CA CYS A 311 18.73 4.94 -8.58
C CYS A 311 18.42 5.45 -9.99
N PHE A 312 17.33 6.22 -10.19
CA PHE A 312 16.86 6.66 -11.50
C PHE A 312 16.60 5.50 -12.49
N ASN A 313 16.13 4.37 -11.96
CA ASN A 313 15.79 3.16 -12.73
C ASN A 313 14.31 2.76 -12.58
N PRO A 314 13.35 3.57 -13.11
CA PRO A 314 11.92 3.24 -13.06
C PRO A 314 11.55 1.93 -13.76
N ALA A 315 12.33 1.52 -14.76
CA ALA A 315 12.13 0.25 -15.46
C ALA A 315 12.35 -0.95 -14.52
N GLY A 316 13.47 -0.95 -13.79
CA GLY A 316 13.75 -1.94 -12.74
C GLY A 316 12.75 -1.87 -11.57
N ALA A 317 12.33 -0.65 -11.22
CA ALA A 317 11.31 -0.46 -10.19
C ALA A 317 9.98 -1.17 -10.54
N LEU A 318 9.51 -1.04 -11.78
CA LEU A 318 8.29 -1.72 -12.23
C LEU A 318 8.51 -3.24 -12.35
N GLU A 319 9.70 -3.69 -12.78
CA GLU A 319 10.04 -5.12 -12.85
C GLU A 319 9.95 -5.78 -11.46
N TYR A 320 10.56 -5.17 -10.45
CA TYR A 320 10.46 -5.67 -9.08
C TYR A 320 9.03 -5.59 -8.51
N ALA A 321 8.26 -4.56 -8.83
CA ALA A 321 6.86 -4.47 -8.41
C ALA A 321 5.99 -5.57 -9.02
N LEU A 322 6.22 -5.93 -10.29
CA LEU A 322 5.54 -7.03 -10.97
C LEU A 322 5.92 -8.39 -10.35
N GLU A 323 7.19 -8.60 -10.03
CA GLU A 323 7.64 -9.83 -9.38
C GLU A 323 7.08 -9.96 -7.95
N ALA A 324 7.07 -8.87 -7.19
CA ALA A 324 6.42 -8.81 -5.89
C ALA A 324 4.94 -9.25 -5.97
N TYR A 325 4.20 -8.66 -6.91
CA TYR A 325 2.78 -9.00 -7.12
C TYR A 325 2.58 -10.44 -7.62
N ARG A 326 3.47 -10.97 -8.45
CA ARG A 326 3.44 -12.37 -8.87
C ARG A 326 3.54 -13.33 -7.69
N LEU A 327 4.40 -13.01 -6.71
CA LEU A 327 4.62 -13.83 -5.52
C LEU A 327 3.50 -13.68 -4.48
N GLU A 328 3.04 -12.45 -4.25
CA GLU A 328 2.08 -12.11 -3.18
C GLU A 328 0.89 -11.27 -3.70
N PRO A 329 0.07 -11.76 -4.65
CA PRO A 329 -1.03 -10.97 -5.24
C PRO A 329 -2.17 -10.66 -4.26
N HIS A 330 -2.16 -11.25 -3.07
CA HIS A 330 -3.17 -11.05 -2.01
C HIS A 330 -2.65 -10.21 -0.83
N ASN A 331 -1.43 -9.72 -0.94
CA ASN A 331 -0.86 -8.76 -0.01
C ASN A 331 -1.22 -7.35 -0.46
N ALA A 332 -2.00 -6.62 0.35
CA ALA A 332 -2.50 -5.29 0.02
C ALA A 332 -1.35 -4.30 -0.26
N ASP A 333 -0.27 -4.34 0.53
CA ASP A 333 0.87 -3.45 0.36
C ASP A 333 1.64 -3.73 -0.95
N VAL A 334 1.80 -5.00 -1.29
CA VAL A 334 2.43 -5.42 -2.56
C VAL A 334 1.56 -5.02 -3.76
N THR A 335 0.24 -5.24 -3.66
CA THR A 335 -0.72 -4.85 -4.69
C THR A 335 -0.74 -3.33 -4.89
N LEU A 336 -0.74 -2.57 -3.78
CA LEU A 336 -0.64 -1.11 -3.80
C LEU A 336 0.69 -0.64 -4.40
N ARG A 337 1.80 -1.33 -4.11
CA ARG A 337 3.12 -0.99 -4.67
C ARG A 337 3.13 -1.06 -6.19
N LEU A 338 2.53 -2.11 -6.77
CA LEU A 338 2.39 -2.20 -8.23
C LEU A 338 1.53 -1.05 -8.78
N GLY A 339 0.37 -0.78 -8.18
CA GLY A 339 -0.47 0.36 -8.53
C GLY A 339 0.28 1.69 -8.44
N SER A 340 1.05 1.91 -7.37
CA SER A 340 1.86 3.12 -7.19
C SER A 340 2.95 3.26 -8.25
N SER A 341 3.67 2.18 -8.57
CA SER A 341 4.72 2.19 -9.60
C SER A 341 4.17 2.57 -10.97
N LEU A 342 2.96 2.10 -11.31
CA LEU A 342 2.25 2.49 -12.52
C LEU A 342 1.81 3.96 -12.48
N LEU A 343 1.35 4.47 -11.30
CA LEU A 343 1.01 5.89 -11.13
C LEU A 343 2.23 6.79 -11.34
N TYR A 344 3.38 6.45 -10.79
CA TYR A 344 4.61 7.24 -10.97
C TYR A 344 5.02 7.32 -12.45
N LEU A 345 4.72 6.29 -13.23
CA LEU A 345 4.97 6.24 -14.68
C LEU A 345 3.84 6.86 -15.53
N GLY A 346 2.80 7.44 -14.93
CA GLY A 346 1.69 8.05 -15.64
C GLY A 346 0.70 7.08 -16.28
N ARG A 347 0.77 5.80 -15.93
CA ARG A 347 -0.13 4.74 -16.43
C ARG A 347 -1.32 4.56 -15.47
N THR A 348 -2.01 5.65 -15.22
CA THR A 348 -3.06 5.74 -14.19
C THR A 348 -4.22 4.79 -14.44
N ARG A 349 -4.65 4.65 -15.70
CA ARG A 349 -5.78 3.75 -16.04
C ARG A 349 -5.44 2.29 -15.78
N GLU A 350 -4.17 1.93 -15.91
CA GLU A 350 -3.70 0.59 -15.58
C GLU A 350 -3.47 0.42 -14.06
N ALA A 351 -3.10 1.50 -13.35
CA ALA A 351 -2.89 1.49 -11.91
C ALA A 351 -4.19 1.31 -11.11
N LEU A 352 -5.29 1.91 -11.57
CA LEU A 352 -6.58 1.93 -10.86
C LEU A 352 -7.06 0.56 -10.38
N PRO A 353 -7.09 -0.51 -11.20
CA PRO A 353 -7.51 -1.84 -10.74
C PRO A 353 -6.69 -2.40 -9.58
N TYR A 354 -5.39 -2.12 -9.54
CA TYR A 354 -4.51 -2.60 -8.46
C TYR A 354 -4.75 -1.80 -7.18
N ILE A 355 -4.97 -0.48 -7.29
CA ILE A 355 -5.30 0.37 -6.15
C ILE A 355 -6.66 -0.02 -5.55
N GLU A 356 -7.67 -0.25 -6.40
CA GLU A 356 -8.99 -0.72 -5.98
C GLU A 356 -8.89 -2.11 -5.31
N ALA A 357 -8.11 -3.03 -5.89
CA ALA A 357 -7.88 -4.34 -5.29
C ALA A 357 -7.15 -4.27 -3.93
N ALA A 358 -6.19 -3.35 -3.76
CA ALA A 358 -5.55 -3.12 -2.48
C ALA A 358 -6.54 -2.59 -1.42
N ILE A 359 -7.49 -1.73 -1.83
CA ILE A 359 -8.56 -1.25 -0.95
C ILE A 359 -9.53 -2.39 -0.58
N GLU A 360 -9.87 -3.28 -1.53
CA GLU A 360 -10.69 -4.45 -1.22
C GLU A 360 -10.00 -5.40 -0.24
N GLN A 361 -8.67 -5.52 -0.33
CA GLN A 361 -7.86 -6.35 0.58
C GLN A 361 -7.69 -5.68 1.96
N ASP A 362 -7.58 -4.35 2.02
CA ASP A 362 -7.44 -3.57 3.25
C ASP A 362 -8.26 -2.27 3.21
N PRO A 363 -9.58 -2.34 3.48
CA PRO A 363 -10.51 -1.23 3.27
C PRO A 363 -10.42 -0.11 4.33
N VAL A 364 -9.69 -0.31 5.41
CA VAL A 364 -9.53 0.68 6.49
C VAL A 364 -8.12 1.29 6.49
N TYR A 365 -7.23 0.80 5.65
CA TYR A 365 -5.90 1.37 5.50
C TYR A 365 -5.94 2.65 4.66
N GLY A 366 -5.95 3.79 5.34
CA GLY A 366 -6.20 5.10 4.73
C GLY A 366 -5.21 5.48 3.62
N ARG A 367 -3.99 4.94 3.62
CA ARG A 367 -2.99 5.18 2.57
C ARG A 367 -3.46 4.72 1.18
N ASN A 368 -4.25 3.66 1.10
CA ASN A 368 -4.81 3.18 -0.16
C ASN A 368 -5.67 4.26 -0.84
N TYR A 369 -6.39 5.03 -0.02
CA TYR A 369 -7.26 6.11 -0.51
C TYR A 369 -6.49 7.35 -0.97
N VAL A 370 -5.25 7.56 -0.50
CA VAL A 370 -4.36 8.59 -1.07
C VAL A 370 -4.10 8.29 -2.54
N MET A 371 -3.68 7.06 -2.83
CA MET A 371 -3.39 6.63 -4.20
C MET A 371 -4.64 6.68 -5.09
N LEU A 372 -5.80 6.27 -4.55
CA LEU A 372 -7.08 6.34 -5.26
C LEU A 372 -7.48 7.79 -5.57
N CYS A 373 -7.33 8.71 -4.61
CA CYS A 373 -7.62 10.13 -4.80
C CYS A 373 -6.78 10.72 -5.94
N VAL A 374 -5.47 10.47 -5.92
CA VAL A 374 -4.56 10.95 -6.98
C VAL A 374 -4.86 10.29 -8.33
N ALA A 375 -5.13 8.99 -8.34
CA ALA A 375 -5.48 8.30 -9.58
C ALA A 375 -6.75 8.89 -10.24
N HIS A 376 -7.76 9.21 -9.45
CA HIS A 376 -8.98 9.87 -9.95
C HIS A 376 -8.73 11.31 -10.39
N LEU A 377 -7.87 12.08 -9.70
CA LEU A 377 -7.42 13.39 -10.16
C LEU A 377 -6.73 13.30 -11.53
N ASN A 378 -5.84 12.32 -11.71
CA ASN A 378 -5.11 12.14 -12.96
C ASN A 378 -6.02 11.81 -14.15
N VAL A 379 -7.12 11.10 -13.94
CA VAL A 379 -8.09 10.79 -15.01
C VAL A 379 -9.22 11.81 -15.13
N GLY A 380 -9.19 12.90 -14.32
CA GLY A 380 -10.19 13.97 -14.35
C GLY A 380 -11.53 13.64 -13.70
N ASP A 381 -11.64 12.52 -12.96
CA ASP A 381 -12.85 12.17 -12.19
C ASP A 381 -12.81 12.85 -10.81
N LEU A 382 -13.14 14.16 -10.80
CA LEU A 382 -13.04 14.98 -9.59
C LEU A 382 -14.01 14.57 -8.49
N GLU A 383 -15.17 14.01 -8.83
CA GLU A 383 -16.12 13.51 -7.84
C GLU A 383 -15.58 12.27 -7.12
N ALA A 384 -15.02 11.33 -7.87
CA ALA A 384 -14.41 10.14 -7.28
C ALA A 384 -13.16 10.52 -6.47
N ALA A 385 -12.35 11.48 -6.94
CA ALA A 385 -11.20 11.99 -6.20
C ALA A 385 -11.62 12.58 -4.84
N MET A 386 -12.68 13.42 -4.81
CA MET A 386 -13.21 13.98 -3.57
C MET A 386 -13.77 12.90 -2.63
N ARG A 387 -14.50 11.90 -3.16
CA ARG A 387 -14.99 10.77 -2.35
C ARG A 387 -13.83 9.98 -1.72
N ALA A 388 -12.80 9.68 -2.49
CA ALA A 388 -11.59 9.00 -1.98
C ALA A 388 -10.86 9.83 -0.93
N GLY A 389 -10.70 11.14 -1.18
CA GLY A 389 -10.12 12.08 -0.23
C GLY A 389 -10.92 12.23 1.06
N GLN A 390 -12.26 12.25 0.99
CA GLN A 390 -13.11 12.26 2.18
C GLN A 390 -12.99 10.96 2.97
N ARG A 391 -12.98 9.82 2.28
CA ARG A 391 -12.81 8.53 2.94
C ARG A 391 -11.46 8.42 3.67
N MET A 392 -10.40 8.96 3.08
CA MET A 392 -9.09 9.08 3.72
C MET A 392 -9.18 9.88 5.02
N ALA A 393 -9.86 11.04 5.00
CA ALA A 393 -10.04 11.89 6.17
C ALA A 393 -10.87 11.18 7.27
N ASP A 394 -11.94 10.48 6.88
CA ASP A 394 -12.79 9.70 7.79
C ASP A 394 -12.01 8.56 8.50
N LEU A 395 -10.93 8.08 7.88
CA LEU A 395 -10.01 7.10 8.45
C LEU A 395 -8.88 7.72 9.29
N GLY A 396 -8.92 9.03 9.51
CA GLY A 396 -7.94 9.73 10.34
C GLY A 396 -6.62 10.05 9.64
N ILE A 397 -6.53 9.83 8.33
CA ILE A 397 -5.35 10.23 7.55
C ILE A 397 -5.51 11.71 7.14
N PRO A 398 -4.48 12.51 7.27
CA PRO A 398 -4.55 13.93 6.91
C PRO A 398 -4.97 14.15 5.45
N GLY A 399 -6.13 14.81 5.26
CA GLY A 399 -6.83 14.95 3.97
C GLY A 399 -6.36 16.09 3.08
N PHE A 400 -5.06 16.43 3.04
CA PHE A 400 -4.58 17.53 2.18
C PHE A 400 -4.79 17.26 0.68
N TYR A 401 -4.79 16.01 0.23
CA TYR A 401 -5.19 15.66 -1.13
C TYR A 401 -6.69 15.92 -1.39
N LEU A 402 -7.53 15.84 -0.36
CA LEU A 402 -8.92 16.28 -0.47
C LEU A 402 -9.00 17.78 -0.80
N GLY A 403 -8.19 18.62 -0.14
CA GLY A 403 -8.08 20.04 -0.46
C GLY A 403 -7.68 20.29 -1.91
N VAL A 404 -6.69 19.55 -2.42
CA VAL A 404 -6.27 19.62 -3.83
C VAL A 404 -7.40 19.21 -4.78
N ALA A 405 -8.13 18.12 -4.47
CA ALA A 405 -9.26 17.67 -5.27
C ALA A 405 -10.43 18.67 -5.27
N GLN A 406 -10.72 19.27 -4.12
CA GLN A 406 -11.73 20.33 -3.99
C GLN A 406 -11.35 21.58 -4.80
N ALA A 407 -10.07 21.98 -4.78
CA ALA A 407 -9.56 23.10 -5.59
C ALA A 407 -9.70 22.81 -7.08
N ALA A 408 -9.31 21.61 -7.53
CA ALA A 408 -9.48 21.17 -8.91
C ALA A 408 -10.95 21.17 -9.36
N ALA A 409 -11.88 20.91 -8.45
CA ALA A 409 -13.33 20.99 -8.69
C ALA A 409 -13.90 22.42 -8.60
N GLY A 410 -13.06 23.45 -8.37
CA GLY A 410 -13.48 24.86 -8.23
C GLY A 410 -14.03 25.23 -6.86
N ASN A 411 -13.99 24.34 -5.88
CA ASN A 411 -14.47 24.58 -4.50
C ASN A 411 -13.40 25.27 -3.64
N HIS A 412 -12.87 26.40 -4.09
CA HIS A 412 -11.67 27.04 -3.58
C HIS A 412 -11.72 27.42 -2.10
N GLU A 413 -12.82 27.99 -1.61
CA GLU A 413 -12.96 28.40 -0.19
C GLU A 413 -12.87 27.18 0.74
N THR A 414 -13.61 26.13 0.42
CA THR A 414 -13.56 24.86 1.17
C THR A 414 -12.19 24.21 1.08
N ALA A 415 -11.57 24.24 -0.10
CA ALA A 415 -10.27 23.66 -0.35
C ALA A 415 -9.17 24.31 0.51
N VAL A 416 -9.13 25.65 0.55
CA VAL A 416 -8.18 26.40 1.39
C VAL A 416 -8.32 26.00 2.85
N LYS A 417 -9.55 25.97 3.36
CA LYS A 417 -9.83 25.57 4.74
C LYS A 417 -9.39 24.13 5.01
N THR A 418 -9.79 23.18 4.18
CA THR A 418 -9.47 21.75 4.31
C THR A 418 -7.95 21.55 4.30
N TYR A 419 -7.24 22.16 3.35
CA TYR A 419 -5.80 22.05 3.24
C TYR A 419 -5.09 22.63 4.47
N PHE A 420 -5.46 23.83 4.91
CA PHE A 420 -4.87 24.49 6.07
C PHE A 420 -5.05 23.65 7.36
N GLU A 421 -6.29 23.26 7.68
CA GLU A 421 -6.59 22.49 8.89
C GLU A 421 -5.85 21.17 8.92
N THR A 422 -5.81 20.46 7.78
CA THR A 422 -5.12 19.18 7.65
C THR A 422 -3.60 19.31 7.79
N ARG A 423 -2.99 20.29 7.11
CA ARG A 423 -1.54 20.50 7.18
C ARG A 423 -1.11 21.01 8.56
N ARG A 424 -1.94 21.78 9.23
CA ARG A 424 -1.69 22.19 10.61
C ARG A 424 -1.64 20.98 11.55
N TYR A 425 -2.56 20.04 11.40
CA TYR A 425 -2.53 18.78 12.14
C TYR A 425 -1.28 17.95 11.85
N VAL A 426 -0.91 17.77 10.58
CA VAL A 426 0.33 17.07 10.19
C VAL A 426 1.57 17.79 10.69
N GLY A 427 1.58 19.13 10.65
CA GLY A 427 2.70 19.94 11.13
C GLY A 427 3.00 19.77 12.62
N THR A 428 2.03 19.30 13.42
CA THR A 428 2.29 18.90 14.81
C THR A 428 2.93 17.52 14.95
N LEU A 429 2.85 16.68 13.90
CA LEU A 429 3.38 15.32 13.85
C LEU A 429 4.76 15.25 13.15
N ILE A 430 5.03 16.19 12.23
CA ILE A 430 6.30 16.23 11.48
C ILE A 430 7.27 17.12 12.24
N MET A 431 8.21 16.50 12.91
CA MET A 431 9.31 17.21 13.59
C MET A 431 10.33 17.72 12.55
N SER A 432 10.97 18.82 12.87
CA SER A 432 12.09 19.33 12.07
C SER A 432 13.27 18.36 12.12
N PRO A 433 14.04 18.18 11.03
CA PRO A 433 15.22 17.33 11.06
C PRO A 433 16.24 17.80 12.11
N PRO A 434 17.06 16.89 12.66
CA PRO A 434 18.08 17.24 13.63
C PRO A 434 18.98 18.38 13.11
N GLY A 435 19.17 19.42 13.90
CA GLY A 435 19.96 20.59 13.54
C GLY A 435 19.20 21.69 12.80
N ALA A 436 17.91 21.49 12.48
CA ALA A 436 17.09 22.58 11.97
C ALA A 436 16.78 23.61 13.06
N ALA A 437 16.67 24.89 12.67
CA ALA A 437 16.23 25.94 13.57
C ALA A 437 14.77 25.72 14.01
N GLU A 438 14.47 25.98 15.27
CA GLU A 438 13.08 26.00 15.72
C GLU A 438 12.29 27.08 14.98
N ILE A 439 11.15 26.68 14.43
CA ILE A 439 10.23 27.58 13.71
C ILE A 439 9.16 28.02 14.70
N SER A 440 8.96 29.34 14.84
CA SER A 440 7.87 29.85 15.68
C SER A 440 6.49 29.44 15.16
N ASP A 441 5.51 29.37 16.04
CA ASP A 441 4.13 29.03 15.65
C ASP A 441 3.56 30.03 14.63
N GLU A 442 3.91 31.32 14.75
CA GLU A 442 3.51 32.35 13.80
C GLU A 442 4.13 32.11 12.41
N ALA A 443 5.40 31.74 12.34
CA ALA A 443 6.07 31.45 11.07
C ALA A 443 5.49 30.19 10.43
N ARG A 444 5.17 29.17 11.22
CA ARG A 444 4.50 27.95 10.76
C ARG A 444 3.10 28.25 10.21
N ASP A 445 2.29 28.98 10.97
CA ASP A 445 0.94 29.37 10.54
C ASP A 445 0.96 30.26 9.29
N PHE A 446 1.93 31.17 9.19
CA PHE A 446 2.14 31.97 7.97
C PHE A 446 2.46 31.10 6.77
N TYR A 447 3.40 30.15 6.90
CA TYR A 447 3.73 29.20 5.85
C TYR A 447 2.50 28.38 5.42
N LEU A 448 1.76 27.81 6.38
CA LEU A 448 0.61 26.97 6.10
C LEU A 448 -0.55 27.73 5.43
N LYS A 449 -0.80 28.97 5.82
CA LYS A 449 -1.78 29.85 5.17
C LYS A 449 -1.37 30.17 3.74
N THR A 450 -0.12 30.59 3.55
CA THR A 450 0.43 30.91 2.22
C THR A 450 0.37 29.69 1.30
N ALA A 451 0.65 28.49 1.84
CA ALA A 451 0.53 27.24 1.11
C ALA A 451 -0.91 26.92 0.72
N ALA A 452 -1.85 27.02 1.67
CA ALA A 452 -3.27 26.75 1.42
C ALA A 452 -3.85 27.70 0.35
N GLU A 453 -3.51 28.99 0.42
CA GLU A 453 -3.94 29.98 -0.57
C GLU A 453 -3.28 29.73 -1.94
N GLY A 454 -1.97 29.47 -1.96
CA GLY A 454 -1.21 29.25 -3.19
C GLY A 454 -1.65 28.02 -3.96
N ILE A 455 -1.97 26.93 -3.26
CA ILE A 455 -2.37 25.66 -3.87
C ILE A 455 -3.88 25.62 -4.18
N CYS A 456 -4.72 26.16 -3.27
CA CYS A 456 -6.16 25.85 -3.29
C CYS A 456 -7.05 27.02 -3.68
N SER A 457 -6.60 28.29 -3.63
CA SER A 457 -7.49 29.44 -3.83
C SER A 457 -7.87 29.70 -5.29
N GLY A 458 -7.18 29.11 -6.27
CA GLY A 458 -7.31 29.46 -7.68
C GLY A 458 -6.79 30.86 -8.03
N ASN A 459 -6.13 31.56 -7.09
CA ASN A 459 -5.59 32.89 -7.28
C ASN A 459 -4.12 32.82 -7.75
N GLU A 460 -3.86 33.35 -8.94
CA GLU A 460 -2.53 33.32 -9.55
C GLU A 460 -1.49 34.11 -8.75
N GLU A 461 -1.85 35.24 -8.13
CA GLU A 461 -0.94 36.03 -7.30
C GLU A 461 -0.54 35.27 -6.01
N ALA A 462 -1.51 34.61 -5.36
CA ALA A 462 -1.26 33.74 -4.22
C ALA A 462 -0.35 32.57 -4.61
N ARG A 463 -0.61 31.94 -5.75
CA ARG A 463 0.24 30.88 -6.31
C ARG A 463 1.67 31.34 -6.52
N GLN A 464 1.89 32.48 -7.18
CA GLN A 464 3.22 33.04 -7.41
C GLN A 464 3.93 33.42 -6.12
N THR A 465 3.18 33.91 -5.12
CA THR A 465 3.73 34.23 -3.79
C THR A 465 4.26 32.95 -3.11
N TYR A 466 3.49 31.87 -3.20
CA TYR A 466 3.92 30.59 -2.63
C TYR A 466 5.06 29.94 -3.43
N CYS A 467 5.10 30.06 -4.76
CA CYS A 467 6.24 29.64 -5.56
C CYS A 467 7.54 30.30 -5.09
N LYS A 468 7.55 31.63 -4.89
CA LYS A 468 8.72 32.35 -4.36
C LYS A 468 9.14 31.87 -2.97
N LEU A 469 8.17 31.53 -2.11
CA LEU A 469 8.46 30.98 -0.79
C LEU A 469 9.11 29.59 -0.90
N ILE A 470 8.64 28.74 -1.81
CA ILE A 470 9.25 27.42 -2.03
C ILE A 470 10.64 27.53 -2.63
N ASP A 471 10.88 28.46 -3.56
CA ASP A 471 12.22 28.74 -4.09
C ASP A 471 13.19 29.13 -2.97
N MET A 472 12.74 29.96 -2.04
CA MET A 472 13.52 30.32 -0.86
C MET A 472 13.78 29.10 0.04
N LEU A 473 12.76 28.28 0.30
CA LEU A 473 12.90 27.07 1.11
C LEU A 473 13.86 26.07 0.45
N HIS A 474 13.78 25.89 -0.86
CA HIS A 474 14.71 25.04 -1.61
C HIS A 474 16.18 25.51 -1.44
N GLN A 475 16.43 26.82 -1.29
CA GLN A 475 17.77 27.38 -1.09
C GLN A 475 18.26 27.34 0.36
N THR A 476 17.35 27.24 1.33
CA THR A 476 17.65 27.45 2.76
C THR A 476 17.44 26.23 3.64
N LEU A 477 16.63 25.26 3.21
CA LEU A 477 16.43 24.02 3.97
C LEU A 477 17.68 23.14 3.96
N LEU A 478 17.88 22.41 5.05
CA LEU A 478 18.93 21.39 5.16
C LEU A 478 18.70 20.23 4.18
N ASP A 479 17.43 19.90 3.90
CA ASP A 479 17.02 18.97 2.87
C ASP A 479 16.19 19.72 1.82
N PRO A 480 16.82 20.23 0.74
CA PRO A 480 16.12 20.97 -0.32
C PRO A 480 15.22 20.09 -1.19
N TYR A 481 15.31 18.77 -1.04
CA TYR A 481 14.52 17.78 -1.78
C TYR A 481 13.34 17.26 -0.97
N ASP A 482 13.13 17.79 0.24
CA ASP A 482 12.05 17.38 1.13
C ASP A 482 10.66 17.52 0.48
N GLN A 483 9.73 16.70 0.94
CA GLN A 483 8.35 16.74 0.50
C GLN A 483 7.68 18.12 0.64
N THR A 484 8.15 18.97 1.55
CA THR A 484 7.66 20.35 1.74
C THR A 484 8.01 21.29 0.58
N VAL A 485 8.97 20.91 -0.25
CA VAL A 485 9.35 21.59 -1.49
C VAL A 485 8.79 20.84 -2.69
N ALA A 486 9.07 19.54 -2.79
CA ALA A 486 8.79 18.74 -3.98
C ALA A 486 7.31 18.64 -4.32
N TRP A 487 6.45 18.29 -3.34
CA TRP A 487 5.03 18.09 -3.61
C TRP A 487 4.28 19.39 -3.95
N PRO A 488 4.43 20.50 -3.17
CA PRO A 488 3.82 21.77 -3.54
C PRO A 488 4.31 22.31 -4.90
N ALA A 489 5.58 22.11 -5.25
CA ALA A 489 6.08 22.51 -6.57
C ALA A 489 5.27 21.84 -7.70
N VAL A 490 4.95 20.54 -7.56
CA VAL A 490 4.08 19.83 -8.52
C VAL A 490 2.67 20.41 -8.53
N TRP A 491 2.03 20.57 -7.36
CA TRP A 491 0.64 21.06 -7.29
C TRP A 491 0.44 22.47 -7.80
N MET A 492 1.50 23.31 -7.74
CA MET A 492 1.46 24.65 -8.28
C MET A 492 1.95 24.75 -9.72
N GLY A 493 2.37 23.66 -10.34
CA GLY A 493 2.93 23.67 -11.68
C GLY A 493 4.22 24.51 -11.79
N HIS A 494 5.05 24.50 -10.73
CA HIS A 494 6.36 25.16 -10.71
C HIS A 494 7.39 24.27 -11.43
N SER A 495 7.24 24.16 -12.75
CA SER A 495 7.87 23.13 -13.60
C SER A 495 9.40 23.12 -13.50
N ASP A 496 10.06 24.29 -13.52
CA ASP A 496 11.52 24.38 -13.43
C ASP A 496 12.05 23.80 -12.12
N LEU A 497 11.38 24.11 -11.00
CA LEU A 497 11.76 23.60 -9.70
C LEU A 497 11.46 22.08 -9.58
N VAL A 498 10.32 21.62 -10.10
CA VAL A 498 9.97 20.19 -10.15
C VAL A 498 11.06 19.42 -10.87
N MET A 499 11.40 19.83 -12.10
CA MET A 499 12.42 19.15 -12.90
C MET A 499 13.79 19.21 -12.24
N LYS A 500 14.15 20.33 -11.63
CA LYS A 500 15.41 20.47 -10.89
C LYS A 500 15.49 19.50 -9.72
N VAL A 501 14.50 19.49 -8.83
CA VAL A 501 14.48 18.65 -7.62
C VAL A 501 14.59 17.17 -7.98
N TYR A 502 13.78 16.68 -8.93
CA TYR A 502 13.76 15.26 -9.27
C TYR A 502 14.92 14.80 -10.15
N ARG A 503 15.60 15.69 -10.90
CA ARG A 503 16.87 15.37 -11.56
C ARG A 503 18.02 15.18 -10.58
N GLU A 504 18.00 15.96 -9.51
CA GLU A 504 19.07 15.92 -8.53
C GLU A 504 18.91 14.77 -7.54
N GLN A 505 17.66 14.52 -7.07
CA GLN A 505 17.43 13.48 -6.08
C GLN A 505 15.97 12.97 -6.06
N ILE A 506 15.82 11.65 -6.12
CA ILE A 506 14.58 10.94 -5.80
C ILE A 506 14.83 10.11 -4.55
N HIS A 507 13.90 10.18 -3.60
CA HIS A 507 13.95 9.38 -2.36
C HIS A 507 12.53 9.02 -1.88
N PRO A 508 12.34 8.07 -0.95
CA PRO A 508 11.01 7.58 -0.58
C PRO A 508 10.01 8.66 -0.12
N ALA A 509 10.48 9.78 0.45
CA ALA A 509 9.59 10.84 0.94
C ALA A 509 9.15 11.83 -0.16
N ASN A 510 9.97 12.13 -1.19
CA ASN A 510 9.57 13.05 -2.26
C ASN A 510 8.93 12.33 -3.46
N MET A 511 9.27 11.07 -3.69
CA MET A 511 8.77 10.26 -4.80
C MET A 511 7.23 10.31 -4.98
N PRO A 512 6.38 10.35 -3.91
CA PRO A 512 4.94 10.47 -4.09
C PRO A 512 4.48 11.72 -4.85
N GLY A 513 5.28 12.79 -4.92
CA GLY A 513 4.97 13.95 -5.76
C GLY A 513 4.89 13.60 -7.25
N LEU A 514 5.69 12.64 -7.72
CA LEU A 514 5.69 12.22 -9.12
C LEU A 514 4.34 11.65 -9.59
N MET A 515 3.56 11.03 -8.70
CA MET A 515 2.24 10.50 -9.06
C MET A 515 1.23 11.59 -9.43
N SER A 516 1.41 12.81 -8.94
CA SER A 516 0.52 13.94 -9.20
C SER A 516 0.83 14.70 -10.50
N LEU A 517 1.91 14.37 -11.21
CA LEU A 517 2.27 15.00 -12.49
C LEU A 517 1.27 14.73 -13.62
N TRP A 518 0.54 13.62 -13.55
CA TRP A 518 -0.15 12.99 -14.69
C TRP A 518 -1.59 13.45 -14.83
N THR A 519 -1.81 14.76 -14.86
CA THR A 519 -3.12 15.37 -15.05
C THR A 519 -3.02 16.56 -16.01
N ASP A 520 -4.11 16.89 -16.70
CA ASP A 520 -4.26 18.09 -17.51
C ASP A 520 -4.89 19.26 -16.72
N ILE A 521 -5.16 19.06 -15.42
CA ILE A 521 -5.74 20.07 -14.55
C ILE A 521 -4.71 21.18 -14.27
N ASP A 522 -5.05 22.44 -14.64
CA ASP A 522 -4.21 23.60 -14.32
C ASP A 522 -4.33 23.97 -12.81
N PRO A 523 -3.24 24.33 -12.13
CA PRO A 523 -1.86 24.45 -12.60
C PRO A 523 -1.02 23.15 -12.54
N ILE A 524 -1.53 22.05 -11.99
CA ILE A 524 -0.78 20.80 -11.71
C ILE A 524 -0.15 20.25 -12.99
N GLY A 525 -0.92 20.21 -14.08
CA GLY A 525 -0.49 19.68 -15.37
C GLY A 525 0.54 20.50 -16.14
N ARG A 526 0.92 21.68 -15.65
CA ARG A 526 1.86 22.56 -16.37
C ARG A 526 3.23 21.93 -16.62
N THR A 527 3.68 21.06 -15.71
CA THR A 527 4.96 20.37 -15.87
C THR A 527 4.98 19.43 -17.07
N LEU A 528 3.87 18.74 -17.38
CA LEU A 528 3.74 17.90 -18.57
C LEU A 528 3.79 18.70 -19.88
N GLN A 529 3.38 19.96 -19.84
CA GLN A 529 3.32 20.86 -20.99
C GLN A 529 4.65 21.63 -21.19
N HIS A 530 5.60 21.46 -20.26
CA HIS A 530 6.88 22.16 -20.35
C HIS A 530 7.71 21.63 -21.52
N PRO A 531 8.37 22.50 -22.33
CA PRO A 531 9.18 22.10 -23.49
C PRO A 531 10.26 21.06 -23.15
N ASP A 532 10.86 21.16 -21.95
CA ASP A 532 11.95 20.29 -21.50
C ASP A 532 11.45 19.03 -20.76
N PHE A 533 10.12 18.78 -20.73
CA PHE A 533 9.56 17.65 -19.98
C PHE A 533 10.11 16.31 -20.47
N MET A 534 10.22 16.11 -21.78
CA MET A 534 10.73 14.84 -22.34
C MET A 534 12.21 14.61 -21.99
N ALA A 535 13.03 15.66 -22.06
CA ALA A 535 14.42 15.58 -21.62
C ALA A 535 14.54 15.28 -20.11
N PHE A 536 13.67 15.89 -19.30
CA PHE A 536 13.56 15.58 -17.88
C PHE A 536 13.17 14.11 -17.63
N ALA A 537 12.16 13.61 -18.34
CA ALA A 537 11.72 12.23 -18.21
C ALA A 537 12.82 11.21 -18.61
N GLU A 538 13.63 11.56 -19.61
CA GLU A 538 14.80 10.78 -20.02
C GLU A 538 15.88 10.78 -18.92
N ASP A 539 16.21 11.96 -18.37
CA ASP A 539 17.22 12.12 -17.32
C ASP A 539 16.92 11.29 -16.06
N ILE A 540 15.64 11.12 -15.71
CA ILE A 540 15.22 10.32 -14.55
C ILE A 540 14.79 8.89 -14.90
N GLY A 541 15.09 8.41 -16.13
CA GLY A 541 14.90 7.04 -16.56
C GLY A 541 13.46 6.63 -16.92
N MET A 542 12.50 7.56 -16.94
CA MET A 542 11.09 7.23 -17.25
C MET A 542 10.90 6.76 -18.68
N VAL A 543 11.65 7.33 -19.63
CA VAL A 543 11.50 7.01 -21.06
C VAL A 543 11.84 5.54 -21.32
N GLU A 544 12.91 5.01 -20.73
CA GLU A 544 13.26 3.59 -20.83
C GLU A 544 12.13 2.69 -20.30
N ALA A 545 11.54 3.06 -19.17
CA ALA A 545 10.41 2.33 -18.62
C ALA A 545 9.18 2.36 -19.54
N TRP A 546 8.90 3.50 -20.19
CA TRP A 546 7.79 3.62 -21.15
C TRP A 546 8.01 2.82 -22.43
N GLU A 547 9.21 2.82 -22.97
CA GLU A 547 9.57 2.00 -24.13
C GLU A 547 9.42 0.50 -23.85
N LYS A 548 9.78 0.06 -22.64
CA LYS A 548 9.70 -1.35 -22.22
C LYS A 548 8.28 -1.78 -21.87
N TYR A 549 7.52 -0.96 -21.15
CA TYR A 549 6.25 -1.37 -20.52
C TYR A 549 5.01 -0.64 -21.05
N GLY A 550 5.20 0.40 -21.87
CA GLY A 550 4.12 1.21 -22.46
C GLY A 550 4.10 2.65 -21.94
N TRP A 551 3.69 3.54 -22.83
CA TRP A 551 3.66 4.98 -22.63
C TRP A 551 2.56 5.43 -21.66
N PRO A 552 2.72 6.60 -21.01
CA PRO A 552 1.72 7.13 -20.08
C PRO A 552 0.42 7.52 -20.78
N ASP A 553 -0.67 7.60 -20.01
CA ASP A 553 -2.00 7.86 -20.54
C ASP A 553 -2.13 9.19 -21.31
N LEU A 554 -1.39 10.22 -20.89
CA LEU A 554 -1.40 11.56 -21.48
C LEU A 554 -0.32 11.77 -22.56
N ILE A 555 0.63 10.84 -22.68
CA ILE A 555 1.68 10.84 -23.70
C ILE A 555 1.67 9.45 -24.37
N PRO A 556 0.72 9.18 -25.30
CA PRO A 556 0.46 7.81 -25.75
C PRO A 556 1.52 7.25 -26.72
N SER A 557 2.46 8.07 -27.18
CA SER A 557 3.56 7.67 -28.07
C SER A 557 4.74 8.61 -27.90
N ASP A 558 5.91 8.18 -28.35
CA ASP A 558 7.11 9.02 -28.33
C ASP A 558 6.89 10.29 -29.18
N PRO A 559 6.94 11.48 -28.58
CA PRO A 559 6.77 12.74 -29.31
C PRO A 559 8.06 13.25 -29.96
N ARG A 560 9.23 12.57 -29.76
CA ARG A 560 10.55 12.98 -30.25
C ARG A 560 10.77 12.65 -31.71
#